data_fe0ef94ad049e3262b614db3c585db54
#
_entry.id   fe0ef94ad049e3262b614db3c585db54
#
_cell.length_a   1.000
_cell.length_b   1.000
_cell.length_c   1.000
_cell.angle_alpha   90.00
_cell.angle_beta   90.00
_cell.angle_gamma   90.00
#
_symmetry.space_group_name_H-M   'P 1'
#
loop_
_entity.id
_entity.type
_entity.pdbx_description
1 polymer ?
#
loop_
_entity_poly.entity_id
_entity_poly.type
_entity_poly.pdbx_seq_one_letter_code
_entity_poly.pdbx_strand_id
1 'polypeptide(L)'
;FLLPRPQCSILEKGKTDILMENYLLYGETLEQGAERILQEILPSAPPQNLHFCFMYHFENEITNRLVYNFILDLNNDSILCNKKFKGGKLWTFQQIEHNLHRNFFSSCFEREYEHTKEIIYTREKYKEF
;
A
#
# COMPACT_ATOMS: atom_id res chain seq x y z
N PHE A 1 -5.45 -5.03 -0.69
CA PHE A 1 -4.94 -5.66 -1.92
C PHE A 1 -3.42 -5.70 -1.87
N LEU A 2 -2.83 -6.88 -2.07
CA LEU A 2 -1.38 -7.08 -2.00
C LEU A 2 -0.90 -7.88 -3.21
N LEU A 3 0.35 -7.61 -3.61
CA LEU A 3 1.01 -8.24 -4.75
C LEU A 3 2.32 -8.91 -4.32
N PRO A 4 2.70 -10.05 -4.90
CA PRO A 4 4.05 -10.56 -4.72
C PRO A 4 5.07 -9.70 -5.47
N ARG A 5 6.24 -9.48 -4.86
CA ARG A 5 7.34 -8.81 -5.54
C ARG A 5 7.86 -9.70 -6.68
N PRO A 6 8.28 -9.10 -7.80
CA PRO A 6 8.86 -9.88 -8.89
C PRO A 6 10.07 -10.70 -8.44
N GLN A 7 10.24 -11.88 -9.02
CA GLN A 7 11.40 -12.73 -8.72
C GLN A 7 12.73 -12.09 -9.14
N CYS A 8 12.68 -11.14 -10.07
CA CYS A 8 13.86 -10.37 -10.47
C CYS A 8 14.13 -9.17 -9.57
N SER A 9 13.34 -8.93 -8.55
CA SER A 9 13.55 -7.84 -7.61
C SER A 9 14.84 -8.05 -6.83
N ILE A 10 15.61 -6.98 -6.63
CA ILE A 10 16.88 -7.03 -5.88
C ILE A 10 16.61 -7.26 -4.39
N LEU A 11 15.54 -6.61 -3.86
CA LEU A 11 15.20 -6.68 -2.45
C LEU A 11 13.95 -7.52 -2.26
N GLU A 12 14.02 -8.46 -1.29
CA GLU A 12 12.88 -9.24 -0.83
C GLU A 12 12.02 -9.82 -1.96
N LYS A 13 12.70 -10.35 -2.99
CA LYS A 13 12.03 -10.92 -4.17
C LYS A 13 11.04 -12.02 -3.77
N GLY A 14 9.90 -12.04 -4.45
CA GLY A 14 8.86 -13.02 -4.21
C GLY A 14 8.00 -12.78 -2.98
N LYS A 15 8.39 -11.87 -2.08
CA LYS A 15 7.59 -11.55 -0.89
C LYS A 15 6.39 -10.67 -1.26
N THR A 16 5.29 -10.88 -0.55
CA THR A 16 4.07 -10.11 -0.77
C THR A 16 4.17 -8.73 -0.13
N ASP A 17 3.74 -7.71 -0.86
CA ASP A 17 3.88 -6.31 -0.45
C ASP A 17 2.83 -5.43 -1.14
N ILE A 18 2.79 -4.17 -0.72
CA ILE A 18 2.10 -3.09 -1.41
C ILE A 18 3.08 -2.52 -2.44
N LEU A 19 2.87 -2.82 -3.72
CA LEU A 19 3.77 -2.33 -4.77
C LEU A 19 3.25 -1.09 -5.48
N MET A 20 2.28 -0.40 -4.89
CA MET A 20 1.73 0.84 -5.42
C MET A 20 2.40 2.02 -4.74
N GLU A 21 3.68 2.23 -5.05
CA GLU A 21 4.48 3.30 -4.46
C GLU A 21 5.36 3.98 -5.50
N ASN A 22 5.69 5.25 -5.26
CA ASN A 22 6.64 6.00 -6.06
C ASN A 22 7.11 7.22 -5.26
N TYR A 23 8.10 7.94 -5.77
CA TYR A 23 8.68 9.09 -5.10
C TYR A 23 7.90 10.37 -5.42
N LEU A 24 7.90 11.32 -4.46
CA LEU A 24 7.48 12.68 -4.73
C LEU A 24 8.50 13.36 -5.64
N LEU A 25 8.02 14.19 -6.55
CA LEU A 25 8.87 15.00 -7.42
C LEU A 25 9.11 16.37 -6.77
N TYR A 26 10.24 16.99 -7.13
CA TYR A 26 10.56 18.31 -6.64
C TYR A 26 9.45 19.31 -7.00
N GLY A 27 9.02 20.06 -6.00
CA GLY A 27 7.98 21.08 -6.18
C GLY A 27 6.53 20.58 -6.07
N GLU A 28 6.32 19.26 -5.95
CA GLU A 28 4.97 18.72 -5.72
C GLU A 28 4.56 18.85 -4.26
N THR A 29 3.28 19.18 -4.03
CA THR A 29 2.69 18.97 -2.71
C THR A 29 2.44 17.47 -2.51
N LEU A 30 2.17 17.07 -1.27
CA LEU A 30 1.87 15.67 -0.96
C LEU A 30 0.64 15.18 -1.73
N GLU A 31 -0.42 15.99 -1.77
CA GLU A 31 -1.65 15.66 -2.51
C GLU A 31 -1.40 15.54 -4.01
N GLN A 32 -0.65 16.47 -4.60
CA GLN A 32 -0.32 16.42 -6.02
C GLN A 32 0.46 15.16 -6.38
N GLY A 33 1.44 14.81 -5.56
CA GLY A 33 2.23 13.59 -5.76
C GLY A 33 1.39 12.34 -5.65
N ALA A 34 0.53 12.26 -4.64
CA ALA A 34 -0.35 11.12 -4.43
C ALA A 34 -1.32 10.93 -5.59
N GLU A 35 -1.93 12.02 -6.08
CA GLU A 35 -2.85 11.98 -7.23
C GLU A 35 -2.13 11.57 -8.50
N ARG A 36 -0.91 12.06 -8.72
CA ARG A 36 -0.09 11.69 -9.89
C ARG A 36 0.21 10.20 -9.88
N ILE A 37 0.64 9.66 -8.74
CA ILE A 37 0.94 8.23 -8.61
C ILE A 37 -0.32 7.39 -8.83
N LEU A 38 -1.45 7.81 -8.27
CA LEU A 38 -2.73 7.13 -8.50
C LEU A 38 -3.10 7.13 -9.98
N GLN A 39 -2.95 8.25 -10.67
CA GLN A 39 -3.25 8.37 -12.09
C GLN A 39 -2.37 7.45 -12.92
N GLU A 40 -1.11 7.28 -12.56
CA GLU A 40 -0.18 6.38 -13.24
C GLU A 40 -0.52 4.91 -13.03
N ILE A 41 -0.97 4.55 -11.83
CA ILE A 41 -1.18 3.15 -11.44
C ILE A 41 -2.60 2.70 -11.70
N LEU A 42 -3.59 3.50 -11.31
CA LEU A 42 -5.02 3.20 -11.45
C LEU A 42 -5.75 4.43 -11.98
N PRO A 43 -5.63 4.74 -13.28
CA PRO A 43 -6.24 5.96 -13.83
C PRO A 43 -7.77 5.98 -13.73
N SER A 44 -8.42 4.84 -13.57
CA SER A 44 -9.87 4.77 -13.42
C SER A 44 -10.36 5.06 -11.99
N ALA A 45 -9.46 5.08 -11.00
CA ALA A 45 -9.84 5.33 -9.62
C ALA A 45 -10.02 6.83 -9.36
N PRO A 46 -11.14 7.24 -8.70
CA PRO A 46 -11.34 8.66 -8.40
C PRO A 46 -10.42 9.14 -7.28
N PRO A 47 -9.75 10.31 -7.47
CA PRO A 47 -8.83 10.84 -6.45
C PRO A 47 -9.47 11.09 -5.08
N GLN A 48 -10.76 11.37 -5.03
CA GLN A 48 -11.48 11.59 -3.77
C GLN A 48 -11.56 10.35 -2.89
N ASN A 49 -11.28 9.16 -3.44
CA ASN A 49 -11.23 7.91 -2.67
C ASN A 49 -9.87 7.67 -2.03
N LEU A 50 -8.90 8.55 -2.27
CA LEU A 50 -7.56 8.45 -1.73
C LEU A 50 -7.47 9.26 -0.43
N HIS A 51 -7.05 8.62 0.66
CA HIS A 51 -7.02 9.25 1.99
C HIS A 51 -5.64 9.11 2.60
N PHE A 52 -5.07 10.23 3.06
CA PHE A 52 -3.83 10.20 3.81
C PHE A 52 -4.04 9.51 5.16
N CYS A 53 -3.10 8.65 5.55
CA CYS A 53 -3.17 7.91 6.81
C CYS A 53 -2.12 8.35 7.81
N PHE A 54 -0.85 8.14 7.48
CA PHE A 54 0.23 8.45 8.40
C PHE A 54 1.55 8.60 7.65
N MET A 55 2.53 9.14 8.34
CA MET A 55 3.90 9.29 7.85
C MET A 55 4.83 8.59 8.83
N TYR A 56 5.87 7.94 8.31
CA TYR A 56 6.89 7.37 9.17
C TYR A 56 8.26 7.40 8.49
N HIS A 57 9.30 7.28 9.31
CA HIS A 57 10.68 7.19 8.85
C HIS A 57 11.05 5.71 8.72
N PHE A 58 11.42 5.31 7.52
CA PHE A 58 11.90 3.96 7.24
C PHE A 58 13.39 3.99 6.96
N GLU A 59 14.14 3.20 7.73
CA GLU A 59 15.58 3.08 7.56
C GLU A 59 16.00 1.62 7.68
N ASN A 60 16.82 1.18 6.74
CA ASN A 60 17.53 -0.09 6.81
C ASN A 60 18.95 0.09 6.27
N GLU A 61 19.68 -0.99 6.05
CA GLU A 61 21.07 -0.94 5.59
C GLU A 61 21.23 -0.29 4.22
N ILE A 62 20.16 -0.22 3.43
CA ILE A 62 20.20 0.20 2.03
C ILE A 62 19.51 1.54 1.82
N THR A 63 18.43 1.82 2.57
CA THR A 63 17.60 3.00 2.33
C THR A 63 17.26 3.74 3.62
N ASN A 64 17.13 5.06 3.48
CA ASN A 64 16.69 5.97 4.54
C ASN A 64 15.70 6.94 3.89
N ARG A 65 14.41 6.84 4.25
CA ARG A 65 13.37 7.63 3.60
C ARG A 65 12.20 7.94 4.53
N LEU A 66 11.50 9.03 4.23
CA LEU A 66 10.20 9.33 4.81
C LEU A 66 9.11 8.71 3.92
N VAL A 67 8.21 7.98 4.53
CA VAL A 67 7.12 7.30 3.82
C VAL A 67 5.81 7.94 4.23
N TYR A 68 5.04 8.39 3.23
CA TYR A 68 3.69 8.90 3.39
C TYR A 68 2.71 7.82 2.91
N ASN A 69 1.91 7.32 3.82
CA ASN A 69 1.00 6.21 3.55
C ASN A 69 -0.41 6.72 3.27
N PHE A 70 -1.00 6.23 2.19
CA PHE A 70 -2.37 6.54 1.78
C PHE A 70 -3.20 5.27 1.69
N ILE A 71 -4.50 5.39 1.95
CA ILE A 71 -5.46 4.33 1.69
C ILE A 71 -6.35 4.75 0.52
N LEU A 72 -6.56 3.84 -0.41
CA LEU A 72 -7.48 4.02 -1.51
C LEU A 72 -8.69 3.11 -1.30
N ASP A 73 -9.88 3.71 -1.20
CA ASP A 73 -11.12 2.94 -1.11
C ASP A 73 -11.56 2.51 -2.51
N LEU A 74 -11.65 1.20 -2.71
CA LEU A 74 -12.09 0.61 -3.97
C LEU A 74 -13.58 0.25 -3.87
N ASN A 75 -14.36 0.64 -4.89
CA ASN A 75 -15.80 0.38 -4.92
C ASN A 75 -16.16 -0.93 -5.60
N ASN A 76 -15.19 -1.60 -6.22
CA ASN A 76 -15.41 -2.86 -6.92
C ASN A 76 -14.11 -3.66 -7.00
N ASP A 77 -14.20 -4.88 -7.52
CA ASP A 77 -13.07 -5.80 -7.61
C ASP A 77 -12.31 -5.71 -8.94
N SER A 78 -12.49 -4.62 -9.69
CA SER A 78 -11.85 -4.47 -11.02
C SER A 78 -10.33 -4.52 -10.96
N ILE A 79 -9.72 -4.20 -9.82
CA ILE A 79 -8.28 -4.31 -9.63
C ILE A 79 -7.77 -5.75 -9.85
N LEU A 80 -8.60 -6.75 -9.53
CA LEU A 80 -8.23 -8.17 -9.69
C LEU A 80 -8.09 -8.57 -11.16
N CYS A 81 -8.76 -7.84 -12.06
CA CYS A 81 -8.72 -8.08 -13.50
C CYS A 81 -7.65 -7.25 -14.21
N ASN A 82 -6.95 -6.38 -13.50
CA ASN A 82 -5.94 -5.51 -14.10
C ASN A 82 -4.65 -6.30 -14.34
N LYS A 83 -4.20 -6.32 -15.59
CA LYS A 83 -2.99 -7.05 -15.99
C LYS A 83 -1.72 -6.56 -15.28
N LYS A 84 -1.69 -5.29 -14.87
CA LYS A 84 -0.55 -4.72 -14.12
C LYS A 84 -0.39 -5.35 -12.74
N PHE A 85 -1.46 -5.92 -12.20
CA PHE A 85 -1.48 -6.49 -10.85
C PHE A 85 -1.66 -8.01 -10.86
N LYS A 86 -1.14 -8.65 -11.89
CA LYS A 86 -1.19 -10.11 -12.01
C LYS A 86 -0.55 -10.77 -10.78
N GLY A 87 -1.27 -11.69 -10.18
CA GLY A 87 -0.83 -12.36 -8.94
C GLY A 87 -1.25 -11.66 -7.66
N GLY A 88 -1.86 -10.47 -7.78
CA GLY A 88 -2.40 -9.77 -6.63
C GLY A 88 -3.73 -10.35 -6.17
N LYS A 89 -4.03 -10.19 -4.90
CA LYS A 89 -5.30 -10.62 -4.34
C LYS A 89 -5.73 -9.77 -3.15
N LEU A 90 -7.00 -9.86 -2.83
CA LEU A 90 -7.54 -9.24 -1.63
C LEU A 90 -7.22 -10.12 -0.41
N TRP A 91 -6.95 -9.47 0.71
CA TRP A 91 -6.60 -10.13 1.96
C TRP A 91 -7.48 -9.60 3.08
N THR A 92 -7.96 -10.51 3.94
CA THR A 92 -8.58 -10.12 5.21
C THR A 92 -7.48 -9.88 6.25
N PHE A 93 -7.82 -9.14 7.31
CA PHE A 93 -6.88 -8.95 8.41
C PHE A 93 -6.47 -10.29 9.03
N GLN A 94 -7.42 -11.21 9.17
CA GLN A 94 -7.14 -12.54 9.72
C GLN A 94 -6.11 -13.29 8.87
N GLN A 95 -6.25 -13.25 7.55
CA GLN A 95 -5.29 -13.89 6.64
C GLN A 95 -3.90 -13.25 6.74
N ILE A 96 -3.83 -11.94 6.86
CA ILE A 96 -2.56 -11.22 7.01
C ILE A 96 -1.89 -11.63 8.33
N GLU A 97 -2.62 -11.57 9.43
CA GLU A 97 -2.10 -11.88 10.76
C GLU A 97 -1.61 -13.32 10.88
N HIS A 98 -2.25 -14.24 10.19
CA HIS A 98 -1.82 -15.63 10.15
C HIS A 98 -0.46 -15.81 9.49
N ASN A 99 -0.08 -14.91 8.60
CA ASN A 99 1.16 -14.99 7.82
C ASN A 99 2.24 -14.00 8.26
N LEU A 100 1.99 -13.19 9.30
CA LEU A 100 2.99 -12.26 9.81
C LEU A 100 4.17 -13.00 10.44
N HIS A 101 5.35 -12.41 10.31
CA HIS A 101 6.60 -12.91 10.89
C HIS A 101 6.99 -14.30 10.40
N ARG A 102 6.49 -14.71 9.24
CA ARG A 102 6.79 -16.01 8.62
C ARG A 102 7.58 -15.86 7.33
N ASN A 103 8.22 -14.73 7.16
CA ASN A 103 9.04 -14.45 5.98
C ASN A 103 8.24 -14.42 4.66
N PHE A 104 6.92 -14.24 4.77
CA PHE A 104 6.01 -14.19 3.63
C PHE A 104 5.84 -12.78 3.08
N PHE A 105 5.65 -11.80 3.97
CA PHE A 105 5.51 -10.39 3.59
C PHE A 105 6.85 -9.67 3.62
N SER A 106 6.93 -8.54 2.89
CA SER A 106 8.09 -7.68 2.99
C SER A 106 8.20 -7.06 4.38
N SER A 107 9.41 -6.71 4.80
CA SER A 107 9.64 -6.08 6.10
C SER A 107 8.96 -4.72 6.20
N CYS A 108 8.90 -3.98 5.11
CA CYS A 108 8.24 -2.69 5.04
C CYS A 108 6.74 -2.84 5.29
N PHE A 109 6.10 -3.81 4.64
CA PHE A 109 4.67 -4.08 4.84
C PHE A 109 4.37 -4.48 6.29
N GLU A 110 5.17 -5.37 6.86
CA GLU A 110 4.94 -5.81 8.25
C GLU A 110 5.07 -4.67 9.24
N ARG A 111 6.00 -3.74 8.99
CA ARG A 111 6.17 -2.55 9.83
C ARG A 111 4.97 -1.60 9.74
N GLU A 112 4.38 -1.45 8.56
CA GLU A 112 3.23 -0.58 8.35
C GLU A 112 1.91 -1.17 8.84
N TYR A 113 1.81 -2.49 8.88
CA TYR A 113 0.53 -3.18 9.05
C TYR A 113 -0.21 -2.80 10.32
N GLU A 114 0.47 -2.74 11.46
CA GLU A 114 -0.18 -2.42 12.73
C GLU A 114 -0.84 -1.05 12.70
N HIS A 115 -0.15 -0.05 12.18
CA HIS A 115 -0.69 1.30 12.06
C HIS A 115 -1.84 1.37 11.07
N THR A 116 -1.70 0.71 9.94
CA THR A 116 -2.74 0.66 8.91
C THR A 116 -4.00 -0.01 9.44
N LYS A 117 -3.85 -1.11 10.16
CA LYS A 117 -4.97 -1.82 10.76
C LYS A 117 -5.75 -0.95 11.73
N GLU A 118 -5.04 -0.26 12.63
CA GLU A 118 -5.67 0.63 13.60
C GLU A 118 -6.46 1.75 12.92
N ILE A 119 -5.90 2.36 11.88
CA ILE A 119 -6.55 3.43 11.14
C ILE A 119 -7.81 2.93 10.46
N ILE A 120 -7.76 1.77 9.82
CA ILE A 120 -8.92 1.19 9.14
C ILE A 120 -10.02 0.86 10.15
N TYR A 121 -9.70 0.26 11.29
CA TYR A 121 -10.69 -0.01 12.33
C TYR A 121 -11.31 1.26 12.87
N THR A 122 -10.53 2.30 13.09
CA THR A 122 -11.05 3.58 13.57
C THR A 122 -12.00 4.20 12.56
N ARG A 123 -11.65 4.17 11.27
CA ARG A 123 -12.52 4.68 10.20
C ARG A 123 -13.85 3.93 10.15
N GLU A 124 -13.81 2.60 10.21
CA GLU A 124 -15.02 1.78 10.18
C GLU A 124 -15.91 2.05 11.39
N LYS A 125 -15.30 2.22 12.57
CA LYS A 125 -16.03 2.54 13.80
C LYS A 125 -16.80 3.85 13.70
N TYR A 126 -16.23 4.88 13.05
CA TYR A 126 -16.85 6.20 12.95
C TYR A 126 -17.69 6.41 11.69
N LYS A 127 -17.70 5.46 10.75
CA LYS A 127 -18.56 5.53 9.56
C LYS A 127 -20.04 5.44 9.89
N GLU A 128 -20.40 4.86 11.01
CA GLU A 128 -21.79 4.66 11.42
C GLU A 128 -22.41 5.89 12.07
N PHE A 129 -21.63 6.94 12.24
CA PHE A 129 -22.05 8.21 12.77
C PHE A 129 -22.14 9.26 11.66
#